data_3ddee83584eb07df54b01575aa86ec58
#
_entry.id   3ddee83584eb07df54b01575aa86ec58
#
_cell.length_a   1.000
_cell.length_b   1.000
_cell.length_c   1.000
_cell.angle_alpha   90.00
_cell.angle_beta   90.00
_cell.angle_gamma   90.00
#
_symmetry.space_group_name_H-M   'P 1'
#
loop_
_entity.id
_entity.type
_entity.pdbx_description
1 polymer ?
#
loop_
_entity_poly.entity_id
_entity_poly.type
_entity_poly.pdbx_seq_one_letter_code
_entity_poly.pdbx_strand_id
1 'polypeptide(L)'
;MNMTIHRGTLALAAVAALVAFPLLSGLALAGNTHVDEAVAHAKEAVSHGKAGHADAVVQHGEEALKHAMAAGMKNPHLDEGITHLKEAITHGKAGHADVATQHAEGALTHLSEVK
;
A
#
# COMPACT_ATOMS: atom_id res chain seq x y z
N MET A 1 31.39 32.93 -10.71
CA MET A 1 30.98 32.48 -10.69
C MET A 1 30.17 31.74 -10.35
N ASN A 2 29.87 31.25 -10.15
CA ASN A 2 29.10 30.61 -9.98
C ASN A 2 28.30 29.92 -9.79
N MET A 3 28.04 29.50 -9.76
CA MET A 3 27.27 28.85 -9.72
C MET A 3 26.56 28.16 -9.39
N THR A 4 26.22 27.92 -9.18
CA THR A 4 25.53 27.19 -8.98
C THR A 4 24.74 26.51 -8.82
N ILE A 5 24.44 26.21 -8.80
CA ILE A 5 23.69 25.46 -8.73
C ILE A 5 22.90 24.81 -8.33
N HIS A 6 22.59 24.40 -8.11
CA HIS A 6 21.71 23.74 -7.80
C HIS A 6 21.05 23.03 -7.75
N ARG A 7 20.79 22.69 -7.73
CA ARG A 7 20.21 22.07 -7.75
C ARG A 7 19.48 21.42 -7.39
N GLY A 8 19.11 21.20 -7.24
CA GLY A 8 18.45 20.50 -7.02
C GLY A 8 17.59 20.19 -6.75
N THR A 9 17.21 20.04 -6.61
CA THR A 9 16.36 19.69 -6.41
C THR A 9 15.40 19.18 -6.53
N LEU A 10 15.14 18.92 -6.72
CA LEU A 10 14.25 18.40 -6.88
C LEU A 10 13.42 17.77 -6.60
N ALA A 11 13.13 17.45 -6.49
CA ALA A 11 12.38 16.83 -6.37
C ALA A 11 11.50 16.36 -6.17
N LEU A 12 11.24 16.22 -6.13
CA LEU A 12 10.42 15.72 -6.01
C LEU A 12 9.44 15.36 -5.91
N ALA A 13 9.16 15.25 -5.83
CA ALA A 13 8.40 15.04 -5.71
C ALA A 13 7.44 14.54 -5.85
N ALA A 14 7.06 14.37 -5.93
CA ALA A 14 6.29 13.95 -6.17
C ALA A 14 5.44 13.40 -6.05
N VAL A 15 5.13 13.13 -6.03
CA VAL A 15 4.55 12.57 -6.02
C VAL A 15 3.50 12.28 -5.82
N ALA A 16 3.13 12.35 -5.49
CA ALA A 16 2.32 12.12 -5.27
C ALA A 16 1.27 11.80 -5.52
N ALA A 17 0.90 11.81 -5.71
CA ALA A 17 0.02 11.58 -5.95
C ALA A 17 -0.93 11.12 -5.99
N LEU A 18 -1.21 11.01 -5.97
CA LEU A 18 -2.04 10.64 -6.07
C LEU A 18 -2.99 10.22 -6.15
N VAL A 19 -3.32 9.78 -6.06
CA VAL A 19 -4.04 9.28 -5.99
C VAL A 19 -5.21 9.29 -6.27
N ALA A 20 -5.55 9.44 -6.67
CA ALA A 20 -6.57 9.53 -7.06
C ALA A 20 -7.37 8.48 -7.18
N PHE A 21 -8.06 8.04 -6.70
CA PHE A 21 -8.68 7.15 -6.60
C PHE A 21 -9.92 7.26 -7.15
N PRO A 22 -10.20 6.89 -7.99
CA PRO A 22 -11.30 6.93 -8.68
C PRO A 22 -12.38 6.36 -8.08
N LEU A 23 -13.07 6.75 -7.58
CA LEU A 23 -14.05 6.27 -7.04
C LEU A 23 -15.02 5.75 -7.75
N LEU A 24 -15.09 5.08 -8.35
CA LEU A 24 -16.00 4.49 -8.93
C LEU A 24 -17.14 4.28 -8.49
N SER A 25 -17.52 4.39 -7.89
CA SER A 25 -18.68 4.24 -7.52
C SER A 25 -19.58 3.52 -8.00
N GLY A 26 -20.22 3.31 -7.88
CA GLY A 26 -21.15 2.69 -8.28
C GLY A 26 -21.47 1.46 -8.17
N LEU A 27 -21.36 0.75 -8.59
CA LEU A 27 -21.66 -0.43 -8.53
C LEU A 27 -21.53 -1.17 -7.61
N ALA A 28 -21.48 -1.17 -6.81
CA ALA A 28 -21.46 -1.85 -5.82
C ALA A 28 -21.70 -3.07 -5.79
N LEU A 29 -21.57 -3.69 -5.92
CA LEU A 29 -21.76 -4.88 -5.82
C LEU A 29 -21.55 -5.51 -4.74
N ALA A 30 -21.62 -6.42 -4.43
CA ALA A 30 -21.45 -7.16 -3.38
C ALA A 30 -20.22 -7.11 -2.73
N GLY A 31 -19.27 -6.83 -2.89
CA GLY A 31 -18.06 -6.93 -2.14
C GLY A 31 -18.02 -6.00 -0.98
N ASN A 32 -17.09 -6.21 -0.11
CA ASN A 32 -16.86 -5.32 0.99
C ASN A 32 -15.95 -4.21 0.50
N THR A 33 -16.46 -3.00 0.48
CA THR A 33 -15.72 -1.86 -0.03
C THR A 33 -14.38 -1.69 0.66
N HIS A 34 -14.35 -1.92 1.97
CA HIS A 34 -13.09 -1.79 2.68
C HIS A 34 -12.07 -2.82 2.24
N VAL A 35 -12.51 -4.04 1.93
CA VAL A 35 -11.60 -5.04 1.41
C VAL A 35 -11.08 -4.61 0.04
N ASP A 36 -11.96 -4.09 -0.79
CA ASP A 36 -11.54 -3.64 -2.13
C ASP A 36 -10.51 -2.53 -2.04
N GLU A 37 -10.69 -1.62 -1.09
CA GLU A 37 -9.75 -0.52 -0.91
C GLU A 37 -8.44 -1.04 -0.34
N ALA A 38 -8.52 -2.01 0.57
CA ALA A 38 -7.30 -2.60 1.11
C ALA A 38 -6.50 -3.27 -0.02
N VAL A 39 -7.20 -3.96 -0.92
CA VAL A 39 -6.54 -4.59 -2.07
C VAL A 39 -5.88 -3.53 -2.96
N ALA A 40 -6.59 -2.43 -3.20
CA ALA A 40 -6.04 -1.37 -4.05
C ALA A 40 -4.77 -0.79 -3.45
N HIS A 41 -4.79 -0.49 -2.15
CA HIS A 41 -3.60 0.05 -1.50
C HIS A 41 -2.48 -1.00 -1.42
N ALA A 42 -2.82 -2.26 -1.23
CA ALA A 42 -1.79 -3.30 -1.23
C ALA A 42 -1.08 -3.38 -2.59
N LYS A 43 -1.84 -3.21 -3.68
CA LYS A 43 -1.23 -3.18 -5.02
C LYS A 43 -0.26 -2.03 -5.17
N GLU A 44 -0.64 -0.86 -4.64
CA GLU A 44 0.23 0.30 -4.70
C GLU A 44 1.49 0.04 -3.88
N ALA A 45 1.33 -0.56 -2.70
CA ALA A 45 2.48 -0.87 -1.87
C ALA A 45 3.45 -1.79 -2.61
N VAL A 46 2.92 -2.82 -3.27
CA VAL A 46 3.76 -3.74 -4.04
C VAL A 46 4.48 -3.00 -5.17
N SER A 47 3.75 -2.17 -5.88
CA SER A 47 4.33 -1.44 -7.00
C SER A 47 5.49 -0.55 -6.55
N HIS A 48 5.27 0.21 -5.49
CA HIS A 48 6.32 1.08 -4.97
C HIS A 48 7.47 0.28 -4.37
N GLY A 49 7.15 -0.85 -3.75
CA GLY A 49 8.18 -1.69 -3.17
C GLY A 49 9.11 -2.24 -4.23
N LYS A 50 8.55 -2.64 -5.37
CA LYS A 50 9.36 -3.15 -6.48
C LYS A 50 10.26 -2.06 -7.06
N ALA A 51 9.87 -0.82 -6.89
CA ALA A 51 10.70 0.29 -7.32
C ALA A 51 11.70 0.72 -6.23
N GLY A 52 11.70 0.05 -5.10
CA GLY A 52 12.65 0.34 -4.02
C GLY A 52 12.22 1.46 -3.09
N HIS A 53 10.97 1.87 -3.13
CA HIS A 53 10.50 3.00 -2.34
C HIS A 53 9.87 2.51 -1.03
N ALA A 54 10.71 2.24 -0.03
CA ALA A 54 10.24 1.73 1.24
C ALA A 54 9.23 2.64 1.92
N ASP A 55 9.42 3.94 1.81
CA ASP A 55 8.50 4.92 2.42
C ASP A 55 7.11 4.78 1.84
N ALA A 56 7.01 4.60 0.54
CA ALA A 56 5.71 4.48 -0.10
C ALA A 56 5.06 3.15 0.28
N VAL A 57 5.86 2.10 0.48
CA VAL A 57 5.31 0.85 0.97
C VAL A 57 4.67 1.07 2.34
N VAL A 58 5.32 1.84 3.20
CA VAL A 58 4.77 2.13 4.52
C VAL A 58 3.44 2.87 4.38
N GLN A 59 3.42 3.93 3.58
CA GLN A 59 2.22 4.74 3.43
C GLN A 59 1.05 3.92 2.92
N HIS A 60 1.26 3.20 1.83
CA HIS A 60 0.18 2.41 1.26
C HIS A 60 -0.15 1.22 2.14
N GLY A 61 0.85 0.66 2.82
CA GLY A 61 0.61 -0.43 3.76
C GLY A 61 -0.28 0.01 4.90
N GLU A 62 -0.04 1.21 5.43
CA GLU A 62 -0.86 1.73 6.52
C GLU A 62 -2.29 1.99 6.07
N GLU A 63 -2.47 2.51 4.85
CA GLU A 63 -3.82 2.71 4.33
C GLU A 63 -4.52 1.37 4.11
N ALA A 64 -3.81 0.41 3.54
CA ALA A 64 -4.40 -0.91 3.34
C ALA A 64 -4.79 -1.53 4.69
N LEU A 65 -3.93 -1.39 5.68
CA LEU A 65 -4.19 -1.93 7.00
C LEU A 65 -5.44 -1.30 7.61
N LYS A 66 -5.57 0.00 7.50
CA LYS A 66 -6.71 0.72 8.02
C LYS A 66 -8.00 0.19 7.40
N HIS A 67 -8.03 0.03 6.08
CA HIS A 67 -9.21 -0.49 5.42
C HIS A 67 -9.45 -1.96 5.78
N ALA A 68 -8.41 -2.77 5.84
CA ALA A 68 -8.57 -4.17 6.18
C ALA A 68 -9.19 -4.31 7.59
N MET A 69 -8.73 -3.48 8.52
CA MET A 69 -9.27 -3.54 9.86
C MET A 69 -10.69 -3.01 9.92
N ALA A 70 -11.03 -2.08 9.06
CA ALA A 70 -12.38 -1.53 9.03
C ALA A 70 -13.39 -2.46 8.38
N ALA A 71 -12.93 -3.51 7.71
CA ALA A 71 -13.82 -4.42 7.02
C ALA A 71 -14.76 -5.15 7.98
N GLY A 72 -14.33 -5.35 9.21
CA GLY A 72 -15.20 -5.83 10.25
C GLY A 72 -15.82 -7.19 10.03
N MET A 73 -15.09 -8.10 9.45
CA MET A 73 -15.62 -9.44 9.18
C MET A 73 -14.64 -10.48 9.67
N LYS A 74 -15.14 -11.67 9.97
CA LYS A 74 -14.30 -12.74 10.36
C LYS A 74 -13.96 -13.55 9.18
N ASN A 75 -12.74 -13.54 8.77
CA ASN A 75 -12.29 -14.25 7.57
C ASN A 75 -10.80 -14.55 7.72
N PRO A 76 -10.39 -15.82 7.65
CA PRO A 76 -8.97 -16.16 7.83
C PRO A 76 -8.06 -15.46 6.83
N HIS A 77 -8.50 -15.27 5.59
CA HIS A 77 -7.67 -14.57 4.62
C HIS A 77 -7.52 -13.09 4.99
N LEU A 78 -8.57 -12.49 5.56
CA LEU A 78 -8.46 -11.11 6.01
C LEU A 78 -7.44 -11.01 7.14
N ASP A 79 -7.49 -11.95 8.08
CA ASP A 79 -6.56 -11.96 9.21
C ASP A 79 -5.12 -12.12 8.74
N GLU A 80 -4.90 -13.01 7.77
CA GLU A 80 -3.56 -13.20 7.23
C GLU A 80 -3.10 -11.97 6.48
N GLY A 81 -4.00 -11.36 5.71
CA GLY A 81 -3.68 -10.13 5.02
C GLY A 81 -3.25 -9.04 5.98
N ILE A 82 -3.99 -8.90 7.09
CA ILE A 82 -3.65 -7.91 8.10
C ILE A 82 -2.26 -8.19 8.69
N THR A 83 -1.96 -9.45 8.96
CA THR A 83 -0.65 -9.82 9.50
C THR A 83 0.45 -9.42 8.52
N HIS A 84 0.28 -9.76 7.26
CA HIS A 84 1.28 -9.40 6.25
C HIS A 84 1.42 -7.90 6.08
N LEU A 85 0.33 -7.14 6.19
CA LEU A 85 0.43 -5.68 6.09
C LEU A 85 1.26 -5.12 7.25
N LYS A 86 1.08 -5.65 8.45
CA LYS A 86 1.86 -5.18 9.58
C LYS A 86 3.34 -5.48 9.39
N GLU A 87 3.66 -6.64 8.83
CA GLU A 87 5.04 -6.98 8.56
C GLU A 87 5.62 -6.07 7.47
N ALA A 88 4.83 -5.81 6.42
CA ALA A 88 5.30 -4.92 5.36
C ALA A 88 5.62 -3.54 5.91
N ILE A 89 4.77 -3.03 6.79
CA ILE A 89 4.99 -1.72 7.39
C ILE A 89 6.24 -1.74 8.25
N THR A 90 6.40 -2.78 9.06
CA THR A 90 7.57 -2.89 9.94
C THR A 90 8.86 -2.89 9.14
N HIS A 91 8.93 -3.72 8.10
CA HIS A 91 10.13 -3.79 7.29
C HIS A 91 10.33 -2.53 6.45
N GLY A 92 9.24 -1.93 6.00
CA GLY A 92 9.33 -0.67 5.28
C GLY A 92 9.91 0.44 6.13
N LYS A 93 9.49 0.51 7.40
CA LYS A 93 10.01 1.52 8.32
C LYS A 93 11.48 1.29 8.63
N ALA A 94 11.93 0.06 8.52
CA ALA A 94 13.34 -0.24 8.70
C ALA A 94 14.16 -0.02 7.42
N GLY A 95 13.51 0.38 6.34
CA GLY A 95 14.20 0.64 5.09
C GLY A 95 14.46 -0.60 4.24
N HIS A 96 13.82 -1.72 4.60
CA HIS A 96 14.04 -2.98 3.89
C HIS A 96 12.96 -3.13 2.82
N ALA A 97 13.11 -2.44 1.72
CA ALA A 97 12.10 -2.41 0.67
C ALA A 97 11.80 -3.80 0.11
N ASP A 98 12.81 -4.64 -0.04
CA ASP A 98 12.57 -5.96 -0.62
C ASP A 98 11.72 -6.81 0.28
N VAL A 99 12.03 -6.87 1.56
CA VAL A 99 11.26 -7.69 2.49
C VAL A 99 9.87 -7.12 2.65
N ALA A 100 9.79 -5.78 2.72
CA ALA A 100 8.49 -5.12 2.81
C ALA A 100 7.64 -5.47 1.60
N THR A 101 8.24 -5.53 0.42
CA THR A 101 7.52 -5.86 -0.79
C THR A 101 6.99 -7.29 -0.75
N GLN A 102 7.80 -8.22 -0.27
CA GLN A 102 7.37 -9.61 -0.15
C GLN A 102 6.15 -9.73 0.74
N HIS A 103 6.16 -9.03 1.87
CA HIS A 103 5.00 -9.06 2.75
C HIS A 103 3.81 -8.36 2.12
N ALA A 104 4.04 -7.27 1.40
CA ALA A 104 2.93 -6.61 0.71
C ALA A 104 2.31 -7.52 -0.34
N GLU A 105 3.12 -8.33 -1.03
CA GLU A 105 2.60 -9.31 -1.99
C GLU A 105 1.80 -10.38 -1.26
N GLY A 106 2.27 -10.83 -0.11
CA GLY A 106 1.52 -11.78 0.69
C GLY A 106 0.18 -11.21 1.12
N ALA A 107 0.20 -9.95 1.54
CA ALA A 107 -1.04 -9.28 1.92
C ALA A 107 -2.00 -9.20 0.75
N LEU A 108 -1.49 -8.82 -0.41
CA LEU A 108 -2.33 -8.70 -1.60
C LEU A 108 -2.97 -10.04 -1.95
N THR A 109 -2.20 -11.12 -1.86
CA THR A 109 -2.72 -12.44 -2.16
C THR A 109 -3.88 -12.79 -1.23
N HIS A 110 -3.66 -12.63 0.07
CA HIS A 110 -4.70 -13.01 1.01
C HIS A 110 -5.91 -12.09 0.93
N LEU A 111 -5.70 -10.79 0.81
CA LEU A 111 -6.82 -9.85 0.72
C LEU A 111 -7.66 -10.11 -0.53
N SER A 112 -7.01 -10.53 -1.60
CA SER A 112 -7.75 -10.83 -2.84
C SER A 112 -8.61 -12.07 -2.71
N GLU A 113 -8.35 -12.88 -1.70
CA GLU A 113 -9.14 -14.10 -1.49
C GLU A 113 -10.26 -13.91 -0.49
N VAL A 114 -10.42 -12.73 0.05
CA VAL A 114 -11.50 -12.46 1.01
C VAL A 114 -12.81 -12.42 0.23
N LYS A 115 -13.77 -13.20 0.67
CA LYS A 115 -15.07 -13.21 -0.01
C LYS A 115 -16.17 -12.87 0.93
#